data_1364726b6f2f6a5aa1356cdf662ec595
#
_entry.id   1364726b6f2f6a5aa1356cdf662ec595
#
_cell.length_a   1.000
_cell.length_b   1.000
_cell.length_c   1.000
_cell.angle_alpha   90.00
_cell.angle_beta   90.00
_cell.angle_gamma   90.00
#
_symmetry.space_group_name_H-M   'P 1'
#
loop_
_entity.id
_entity.type
_entity.pdbx_description
1 polymer ?
#
loop_
_entity_poly.entity_id
_entity_poly.type
_entity_poly.pdbx_seq_one_letter_code
_entity_poly.pdbx_strand_id
1 'polypeptide(L)'
;MLSEYKNVYQLKDFFSMFYLHFIHGKGADAGNWRTIQRTSKFYTWAGNTFEMLCIEHLSQIKDKLRIATINRNYCWRGQGPNGKTSQIDLVLEWKGERTDYICEMKFSEHNFTIDKSYETELANKIDAFLNCKQHTKTHSIQLVMVTTNGVIPNEHSKDVNQEVVLDDLFT
;
A
#
# COMPACT_ATOMS: atom_id res chain seq x y z
N MET A 1 20.85 27.15 -7.50
CA MET A 1 21.09 25.73 -7.69
C MET A 1 19.79 25.13 -8.17
N LEU A 2 19.69 24.79 -9.46
CA LEU A 2 18.52 24.12 -10.04
C LEU A 2 18.57 22.66 -9.54
N SER A 3 17.55 22.21 -8.80
CA SER A 3 17.42 20.81 -8.45
C SER A 3 17.20 20.01 -9.73
N GLU A 4 18.15 19.15 -10.08
CA GLU A 4 17.93 18.15 -11.13
C GLU A 4 16.75 17.27 -10.72
N TYR A 5 15.62 17.43 -11.40
CA TYR A 5 14.52 16.48 -11.32
C TYR A 5 14.99 15.17 -11.97
N LYS A 6 15.36 14.20 -11.18
CA LYS A 6 15.59 12.83 -11.68
C LYS A 6 14.23 12.24 -12.04
N ASN A 7 13.98 12.05 -13.33
CA ASN A 7 12.84 11.28 -13.77
C ASN A 7 12.99 9.85 -13.28
N VAL A 8 11.99 9.35 -12.56
CA VAL A 8 11.90 7.95 -12.13
C VAL A 8 10.95 7.24 -13.08
N TYR A 9 11.43 6.18 -13.70
CA TYR A 9 10.63 5.34 -14.59
C TYR A 9 10.32 4.03 -13.88
N GLN A 10 9.09 3.57 -14.02
CA GLN A 10 8.63 2.29 -13.47
C GLN A 10 8.05 1.44 -14.60
N LEU A 11 8.50 0.18 -14.66
CA LEU A 11 7.89 -0.80 -15.55
C LEU A 11 6.49 -1.15 -15.01
N LYS A 12 5.44 -1.00 -15.83
CA LYS A 12 4.05 -1.23 -15.43
C LYS A 12 3.50 -2.58 -15.89
N ASP A 13 4.09 -3.18 -16.92
CA ASP A 13 3.61 -4.45 -17.42
C ASP A 13 3.96 -5.60 -16.47
N PHE A 14 2.93 -6.20 -15.87
CA PHE A 14 3.09 -7.27 -14.87
C PHE A 14 3.75 -8.52 -15.45
N PHE A 15 3.48 -8.85 -16.71
CA PHE A 15 4.12 -9.99 -17.36
C PHE A 15 5.62 -9.75 -17.56
N SER A 16 6.01 -8.59 -18.08
CA SER A 16 7.43 -8.23 -18.26
C SER A 16 8.16 -8.21 -16.92
N MET A 17 7.54 -7.68 -15.86
CA MET A 17 8.10 -7.70 -14.51
C MET A 17 8.32 -9.13 -14.02
N PHE A 18 7.32 -10.00 -14.19
CA PHE A 18 7.41 -11.41 -13.84
C PHE A 18 8.52 -12.12 -14.64
N TYR A 19 8.53 -11.94 -15.97
CA TYR A 19 9.53 -12.53 -16.86
C TYR A 19 10.96 -12.13 -16.47
N LEU A 20 11.21 -10.83 -16.31
CA LEU A 20 12.52 -10.31 -15.94
C LEU A 20 12.95 -10.80 -14.56
N HIS A 21 12.02 -10.94 -13.64
CA HIS A 21 12.34 -11.31 -12.26
C HIS A 21 12.58 -12.81 -12.06
N PHE A 22 11.80 -13.65 -12.75
CA PHE A 22 11.79 -15.10 -12.48
C PHE A 22 12.28 -15.97 -13.65
N ILE A 23 12.24 -15.48 -14.88
CA ILE A 23 12.52 -16.29 -16.07
C ILE A 23 13.81 -15.85 -16.78
N HIS A 24 13.95 -14.55 -17.03
CA HIS A 24 15.06 -14.02 -17.81
C HIS A 24 16.42 -14.43 -17.23
N GLY A 25 17.31 -14.93 -18.08
CA GLY A 25 18.69 -15.31 -17.72
C GLY A 25 18.85 -16.62 -16.92
N LYS A 26 17.76 -17.36 -16.66
CA LYS A 26 17.81 -18.60 -15.86
C LYS A 26 17.86 -19.90 -16.71
N GLY A 27 17.72 -19.82 -18.03
CA GLY A 27 17.76 -20.97 -18.91
C GLY A 27 16.72 -22.05 -18.56
N ALA A 28 17.07 -23.33 -18.84
CA ALA A 28 16.23 -24.49 -18.48
C ALA A 28 16.06 -24.69 -16.96
N ASP A 29 16.91 -24.06 -16.14
CA ASP A 29 16.89 -24.11 -14.67
C ASP A 29 15.98 -23.03 -14.05
N ALA A 30 14.98 -22.54 -14.77
CA ALA A 30 14.02 -21.55 -14.24
C ALA A 30 13.30 -22.00 -12.94
N GLY A 31 13.61 -23.20 -12.46
CA GLY A 31 13.15 -23.75 -11.19
C GLY A 31 11.70 -24.22 -11.23
N ASN A 32 11.34 -25.07 -10.29
CA ASN A 32 9.94 -25.41 -10.10
C ASN A 32 9.19 -24.21 -9.55
N TRP A 33 8.16 -23.74 -10.26
CA TRP A 33 7.31 -22.61 -9.85
C TRP A 33 6.82 -22.73 -8.40
N ARG A 34 6.44 -23.93 -7.96
CA ARG A 34 6.02 -24.19 -6.57
C ARG A 34 7.11 -23.89 -5.54
N THR A 35 8.39 -24.04 -5.92
CA THR A 35 9.52 -23.69 -5.05
C THR A 35 9.72 -22.19 -5.02
N ILE A 36 9.60 -21.52 -6.18
CA ILE A 36 9.74 -20.06 -6.30
C ILE A 36 8.70 -19.35 -5.43
N GLN A 37 7.43 -19.79 -5.47
CA GLN A 37 6.33 -19.21 -4.69
C GLN A 37 6.56 -19.23 -3.16
N ARG A 38 7.45 -20.08 -2.67
CA ARG A 38 7.77 -20.20 -1.23
C ARG A 38 8.98 -19.37 -0.82
N THR A 39 9.52 -18.56 -1.71
CA THR A 39 10.72 -17.77 -1.42
C THR A 39 10.38 -16.35 -0.99
N SER A 40 11.21 -15.76 -0.13
CA SER A 40 11.09 -14.33 0.22
C SER A 40 11.13 -13.42 -1.00
N LYS A 41 11.87 -13.84 -2.05
CA LYS A 41 11.94 -13.13 -3.33
C LYS A 41 10.56 -13.03 -4.01
N PHE A 42 9.77 -14.10 -3.96
CA PHE A 42 8.40 -14.10 -4.47
C PHE A 42 7.51 -13.16 -3.67
N TYR A 43 7.55 -13.24 -2.35
CA TYR A 43 6.73 -12.38 -1.49
C TYR A 43 7.06 -10.89 -1.65
N THR A 44 8.34 -10.54 -1.78
CA THR A 44 8.74 -9.15 -2.07
C THR A 44 8.20 -8.69 -3.42
N TRP A 45 8.33 -9.52 -4.46
CA TRP A 45 7.80 -9.20 -5.79
C TRP A 45 6.27 -9.09 -5.78
N ALA A 46 5.59 -10.03 -5.14
CA ALA A 46 4.13 -10.05 -5.05
C ALA A 46 3.59 -8.84 -4.27
N GLY A 47 4.26 -8.44 -3.18
CA GLY A 47 3.93 -7.22 -2.43
C GLY A 47 4.02 -5.97 -3.29
N ASN A 48 5.16 -5.75 -3.94
CA ASN A 48 5.35 -4.59 -4.83
C ASN A 48 4.37 -4.59 -6.00
N THR A 49 4.07 -5.77 -6.56
CA THR A 49 3.12 -5.92 -7.67
C THR A 49 1.70 -5.64 -7.21
N PHE A 50 1.33 -6.08 -6.00
CA PHE A 50 0.03 -5.80 -5.42
C PHE A 50 -0.18 -4.30 -5.16
N GLU A 51 0.83 -3.59 -4.62
CA GLU A 51 0.77 -2.13 -4.47
C GLU A 51 0.53 -1.44 -5.82
N MET A 52 1.23 -1.86 -6.88
CA MET A 52 1.02 -1.32 -8.23
C MET A 52 -0.39 -1.60 -8.76
N LEU A 53 -0.89 -2.83 -8.56
CA LEU A 53 -2.24 -3.22 -8.95
C LEU A 53 -3.28 -2.33 -8.25
N CYS A 54 -3.14 -2.10 -6.95
CA CYS A 54 -4.02 -1.22 -6.19
C CYS A 54 -4.03 0.20 -6.74
N ILE A 55 -2.87 0.74 -7.11
CA ILE A 55 -2.78 2.10 -7.70
C ILE A 55 -3.44 2.16 -9.08
N GLU A 56 -3.35 1.12 -9.89
CA GLU A 56 -4.04 1.05 -11.19
C GLU A 56 -5.56 0.93 -11.04
N HIS A 57 -6.02 0.31 -9.95
CA HIS A 57 -7.43 0.16 -9.59
C HIS A 57 -7.93 1.20 -8.57
N LEU A 58 -7.33 2.38 -8.58
CA LEU A 58 -7.68 3.45 -7.63
C LEU A 58 -9.16 3.87 -7.67
N SER A 59 -9.81 3.79 -8.84
CA SER A 59 -11.24 4.07 -8.98
C SER A 59 -12.09 3.11 -8.17
N GLN A 60 -11.80 1.81 -8.25
CA GLN A 60 -12.51 0.76 -7.51
C GLN A 60 -12.29 0.89 -5.99
N ILE A 61 -11.07 1.24 -5.57
CA ILE A 61 -10.81 1.54 -4.15
C ILE A 61 -11.70 2.70 -3.68
N LYS A 62 -11.79 3.78 -4.46
CA LYS A 62 -12.66 4.92 -4.12
C LYS A 62 -14.13 4.52 -4.06
N ASP A 63 -14.59 3.74 -5.03
CA ASP A 63 -15.98 3.28 -5.10
C ASP A 63 -16.33 2.42 -3.88
N LYS A 64 -15.43 1.50 -3.49
CA LYS A 64 -15.59 0.68 -2.28
C LYS A 64 -15.64 1.52 -1.01
N LEU A 65 -14.79 2.54 -0.92
CA LEU A 65 -14.76 3.47 0.22
C LEU A 65 -15.89 4.51 0.16
N ARG A 66 -16.70 4.53 -0.91
CA ARG A 66 -17.79 5.50 -1.17
C ARG A 66 -17.31 6.95 -1.18
N ILE A 67 -16.13 7.17 -1.72
CA ILE A 67 -15.53 8.50 -1.83
C ILE A 67 -15.87 9.08 -3.21
N ALA A 68 -16.83 10.00 -3.27
CA ALA A 68 -17.31 10.58 -4.53
C ALA A 68 -16.26 11.47 -5.23
N THR A 69 -15.48 12.21 -4.46
CA THR A 69 -14.53 13.18 -5.02
C THR A 69 -13.27 13.23 -4.18
N ILE A 70 -12.14 12.90 -4.79
CA ILE A 70 -10.82 13.05 -4.18
C ILE A 70 -10.14 14.29 -4.75
N ASN A 71 -9.61 15.14 -3.88
CA ASN A 71 -8.86 16.31 -4.26
C ASN A 71 -7.42 15.96 -4.66
N ARG A 72 -6.81 15.04 -3.92
CA ARG A 72 -5.45 14.57 -4.18
C ARG A 72 -5.31 13.09 -3.81
N ASN A 73 -4.47 12.39 -4.56
CA ASN A 73 -3.98 11.06 -4.21
C ASN A 73 -2.47 11.02 -4.41
N TYR A 74 -1.74 10.49 -3.46
CA TYR A 74 -0.28 10.45 -3.50
C TYR A 74 0.27 9.39 -2.53
N CYS A 75 1.47 8.87 -2.81
CA CYS A 75 2.28 8.17 -1.82
C CYS A 75 2.94 9.20 -0.92
N TRP A 76 3.00 8.93 0.38
CA TRP A 76 3.67 9.82 1.31
C TRP A 76 4.92 9.15 1.91
N ARG A 77 5.98 9.94 2.03
CA ARG A 77 7.19 9.54 2.74
C ARG A 77 7.68 10.71 3.60
N GLY A 78 7.99 10.42 4.85
CA GLY A 78 8.46 11.41 5.81
C GLY A 78 9.20 10.78 6.97
N GLN A 79 9.53 11.60 7.96
CA GLN A 79 10.16 11.14 9.20
C GLN A 79 9.19 11.26 10.36
N GLY A 80 9.12 10.20 11.15
CA GLY A 80 8.39 10.21 12.41
C GLY A 80 9.13 11.01 13.52
N PRO A 81 8.47 11.21 14.67
CA PRO A 81 9.03 11.96 15.79
C PRO A 81 10.38 11.41 16.30
N ASN A 82 10.62 10.14 16.12
CA ASN A 82 11.85 9.44 16.50
C ASN A 82 12.95 9.44 15.40
N GLY A 83 12.76 10.23 14.33
CA GLY A 83 13.69 10.31 13.19
C GLY A 83 13.65 9.10 12.23
N LYS A 84 12.83 8.09 12.50
CA LYS A 84 12.67 6.95 11.58
C LYS A 84 11.87 7.37 10.35
N THR A 85 12.32 6.91 9.18
CA THR A 85 11.57 7.10 7.94
C THR A 85 10.29 6.28 7.97
N SER A 86 9.18 6.92 7.64
CA SER A 86 7.85 6.31 7.48
C SER A 86 7.37 6.51 6.05
N GLN A 87 6.66 5.52 5.53
CA GLN A 87 6.02 5.58 4.22
C GLN A 87 4.58 5.12 4.34
N ILE A 88 3.69 5.81 3.64
CA ILE A 88 2.29 5.43 3.44
C ILE A 88 2.12 5.15 1.95
N ASP A 89 1.56 4.00 1.62
CA ASP A 89 1.45 3.52 0.25
C ASP A 89 0.52 4.41 -0.57
N LEU A 90 -0.60 4.85 0.03
CA LEU A 90 -1.53 5.75 -0.63
C LEU A 90 -2.25 6.64 0.40
N VAL A 91 -2.26 7.94 0.15
CA VAL A 91 -3.10 8.92 0.85
C VAL A 91 -4.16 9.42 -0.12
N LEU A 92 -5.44 9.37 0.30
CA LEU A 92 -6.57 9.94 -0.41
C LEU A 92 -7.12 11.12 0.40
N GLU A 93 -6.94 12.32 -0.13
CA GLU A 93 -7.37 13.56 0.53
C GLU A 93 -8.77 13.94 0.05
N TRP A 94 -9.75 13.93 0.96
CA TRP A 94 -11.12 14.33 0.66
C TRP A 94 -11.49 15.60 1.43
N LYS A 95 -11.29 16.74 0.80
CA LYS A 95 -11.55 18.07 1.41
C LYS A 95 -13.03 18.29 1.75
N GLY A 96 -13.96 17.75 0.98
CA GLY A 96 -15.38 17.90 1.20
C GLY A 96 -15.80 17.39 2.58
N GLU A 97 -15.27 16.25 3.00
CA GLU A 97 -15.53 15.62 4.30
C GLU A 97 -14.42 15.91 5.33
N ARG A 98 -13.41 16.70 4.96
CA ARG A 98 -12.25 16.98 5.81
C ARG A 98 -11.62 15.69 6.36
N THR A 99 -11.38 14.73 5.47
CA THR A 99 -10.88 13.40 5.82
C THR A 99 -9.71 13.03 4.92
N ASP A 100 -8.65 12.52 5.53
CA ASP A 100 -7.53 11.90 4.84
C ASP A 100 -7.58 10.38 5.08
N TYR A 101 -7.72 9.61 4.01
CA TYR A 101 -7.66 8.15 4.08
C TYR A 101 -6.21 7.73 3.90
N ILE A 102 -5.70 7.02 4.91
CA ILE A 102 -4.38 6.42 4.90
C ILE A 102 -4.55 4.96 4.54
N CYS A 103 -4.17 4.60 3.31
CA CYS A 103 -4.29 3.25 2.81
C CYS A 103 -2.95 2.53 2.92
N GLU A 104 -2.95 1.42 3.61
CA GLU A 104 -1.82 0.49 3.71
C GLU A 104 -2.13 -0.77 2.90
N MET A 105 -1.23 -1.13 1.99
CA MET A 105 -1.44 -2.22 1.02
C MET A 105 -0.63 -3.44 1.42
N LYS A 106 -1.27 -4.62 1.55
CA LYS A 106 -0.60 -5.86 1.95
C LYS A 106 -1.02 -7.06 1.11
N PHE A 107 -0.04 -7.63 0.43
CA PHE A 107 -0.19 -8.95 -0.16
C PHE A 107 -0.02 -10.03 0.92
N SER A 108 -0.96 -10.95 0.99
CA SER A 108 -0.88 -12.15 1.83
C SER A 108 -1.63 -13.31 1.17
N GLU A 109 -1.17 -14.56 1.37
CA GLU A 109 -1.86 -15.75 0.83
C GLU A 109 -3.16 -16.07 1.59
N HIS A 110 -3.28 -15.58 2.81
CA HIS A 110 -4.43 -15.74 3.70
C HIS A 110 -4.85 -14.39 4.26
N ASN A 111 -5.91 -14.37 5.04
CA ASN A 111 -6.31 -13.17 5.76
C ASN A 111 -5.11 -12.61 6.55
N PHE A 112 -4.93 -11.29 6.45
CA PHE A 112 -3.81 -10.61 7.06
C PHE A 112 -4.04 -10.45 8.58
N THR A 113 -3.04 -10.79 9.38
CA THR A 113 -3.10 -10.60 10.84
C THR A 113 -2.29 -9.38 11.22
N ILE A 114 -2.94 -8.40 11.84
CA ILE A 114 -2.25 -7.28 12.49
C ILE A 114 -1.83 -7.77 13.88
N ASP A 115 -0.54 -7.87 14.12
CA ASP A 115 0.02 -8.13 15.44
C ASP A 115 0.38 -6.80 16.15
N LYS A 116 0.79 -6.90 17.41
CA LYS A 116 1.19 -5.75 18.23
C LYS A 116 2.31 -4.91 17.62
N SER A 117 3.25 -5.55 16.95
CA SER A 117 4.38 -4.85 16.30
C SER A 117 3.89 -4.03 15.13
N TYR A 118 3.03 -4.64 14.30
CA TYR A 118 2.47 -4.00 13.13
C TYR A 118 1.46 -2.89 13.48
N GLU A 119 0.63 -3.08 14.52
CA GLU A 119 -0.21 -2.01 15.10
C GLU A 119 0.65 -0.78 15.47
N THR A 120 1.77 -1.03 16.17
CA THR A 120 2.72 0.05 16.53
C THR A 120 3.33 0.72 15.30
N GLU A 121 3.63 -0.04 14.25
CA GLU A 121 4.13 0.51 12.98
C GLU A 121 3.09 1.42 12.33
N LEU A 122 1.84 0.98 12.24
CA LEU A 122 0.73 1.77 11.69
C LEU A 122 0.51 3.07 12.48
N ALA A 123 0.49 2.98 13.81
CA ALA A 123 0.38 4.15 14.68
C ALA A 123 1.53 5.16 14.44
N ASN A 124 2.76 4.68 14.33
CA ASN A 124 3.92 5.54 14.03
C ASN A 124 3.82 6.20 12.64
N LYS A 125 3.28 5.51 11.63
CA LYS A 125 3.04 6.08 10.29
C LYS A 125 2.01 7.20 10.36
N ILE A 126 0.90 6.97 11.07
CA ILE A 126 -0.17 7.96 11.27
C ILE A 126 0.39 9.18 12.02
N ASP A 127 1.10 8.98 13.11
CA ASP A 127 1.71 10.07 13.89
C ASP A 127 2.70 10.89 13.06
N ALA A 128 3.52 10.24 12.25
CA ALA A 128 4.45 10.91 11.36
C ALA A 128 3.71 11.77 10.31
N PHE A 129 2.61 11.26 9.76
CA PHE A 129 1.77 11.97 8.81
C PHE A 129 1.03 13.15 9.44
N LEU A 130 0.44 12.98 10.61
CA LEU A 130 -0.26 14.04 11.36
C LEU A 130 0.65 15.24 11.67
N ASN A 131 1.94 14.99 11.84
CA ASN A 131 2.93 16.02 12.14
C ASN A 131 3.60 16.60 10.88
N CYS A 132 3.30 16.10 9.69
CA CYS A 132 3.88 16.62 8.45
C CYS A 132 3.13 17.85 7.93
N LYS A 133 3.79 18.58 7.00
CA LYS A 133 3.21 19.79 6.36
C LYS A 133 2.08 19.47 5.38
N GLN A 134 2.04 18.24 4.86
CA GLN A 134 1.03 17.82 3.89
C GLN A 134 -0.33 17.59 4.53
N HIS A 135 -0.34 17.15 5.80
CA HIS A 135 -1.59 16.94 6.52
C HIS A 135 -2.26 18.29 6.87
N THR A 136 -3.55 18.38 6.58
CA THR A 136 -4.38 19.51 6.99
C THR A 136 -4.91 19.25 8.39
N LYS A 137 -4.43 19.99 9.39
CA LYS A 137 -4.74 19.78 10.83
C LYS A 137 -6.23 19.73 11.20
N THR A 138 -7.11 20.16 10.30
CA THR A 138 -8.57 20.10 10.49
C THR A 138 -9.20 18.84 9.90
N HIS A 139 -8.41 18.00 9.23
CA HIS A 139 -8.86 16.73 8.68
C HIS A 139 -8.78 15.62 9.71
N SER A 140 -9.76 14.74 9.73
CA SER A 140 -9.70 13.46 10.42
C SER A 140 -8.91 12.44 9.60
N ILE A 141 -8.40 11.41 10.27
CA ILE A 141 -7.72 10.28 9.63
C ILE A 141 -8.65 9.07 9.61
N GLN A 142 -8.66 8.35 8.49
CA GLN A 142 -9.26 7.03 8.35
C GLN A 142 -8.17 6.04 7.91
N LEU A 143 -7.89 5.05 8.73
CA LEU A 143 -6.97 3.96 8.36
C LEU A 143 -7.72 2.92 7.52
N VAL A 144 -7.20 2.66 6.33
CA VAL A 144 -7.75 1.68 5.38
C VAL A 144 -6.72 0.59 5.14
N MET A 145 -7.10 -0.66 5.35
CA MET A 145 -6.29 -1.80 4.93
C MET A 145 -6.76 -2.27 3.55
N VAL A 146 -5.84 -2.27 2.59
CA VAL A 146 -6.06 -2.85 1.26
C VAL A 146 -5.28 -4.16 1.19
N THR A 147 -5.98 -5.29 1.18
CA THR A 147 -5.35 -6.61 1.31
C THR A 147 -5.85 -7.58 0.25
N THR A 148 -5.12 -8.68 0.03
CA THR A 148 -5.60 -9.73 -0.88
C THR A 148 -6.84 -10.44 -0.36
N ASN A 149 -6.91 -10.75 0.96
CA ASN A 149 -7.92 -11.65 1.52
C ASN A 149 -8.69 -11.07 2.72
N GLY A 150 -8.49 -9.79 3.07
CA GLY A 150 -9.07 -9.18 4.27
C GLY A 150 -8.18 -9.30 5.50
N VAL A 151 -8.56 -8.63 6.58
CA VAL A 151 -7.87 -8.61 7.88
C VAL A 151 -8.59 -9.52 8.86
N ILE A 152 -7.84 -10.26 9.69
CA ILE A 152 -8.42 -11.01 10.81
C ILE A 152 -8.77 -10.04 11.93
N PRO A 153 -10.05 -9.93 12.32
CA PRO A 153 -10.44 -9.10 13.46
C PRO A 153 -9.78 -9.60 14.75
N ASN A 154 -9.03 -8.73 15.42
CA ASN A 154 -8.39 -9.01 16.70
C ASN A 154 -8.23 -7.72 17.52
N GLU A 155 -7.58 -7.81 18.68
CA GLU A 155 -7.35 -6.64 19.54
C GLU A 155 -6.46 -5.57 18.94
N HIS A 156 -5.62 -5.90 17.95
CA HIS A 156 -4.67 -5.00 17.28
C HIS A 156 -5.21 -4.41 15.98
N SER A 157 -6.36 -4.90 15.47
CA SER A 157 -6.98 -4.39 14.24
C SER A 157 -8.09 -3.35 14.48
N LYS A 158 -8.29 -2.91 15.72
CA LYS A 158 -9.40 -2.02 16.13
C LYS A 158 -9.36 -0.64 15.46
N ASP A 159 -8.17 -0.16 15.13
CA ASP A 159 -7.96 1.15 14.52
C ASP A 159 -8.16 1.12 12.99
N VAL A 160 -8.36 -0.05 12.39
CA VAL A 160 -8.73 -0.18 10.99
C VAL A 160 -10.17 0.27 10.82
N ASN A 161 -10.37 1.36 10.09
CA ASN A 161 -11.69 1.95 9.89
C ASN A 161 -12.44 1.29 8.73
N GLN A 162 -11.72 0.91 7.67
CA GLN A 162 -12.29 0.31 6.47
C GLN A 162 -11.32 -0.72 5.85
N GLU A 163 -11.88 -1.65 5.09
CA GLU A 163 -11.13 -2.67 4.36
C GLU A 163 -11.54 -2.67 2.88
N VAL A 164 -10.54 -2.89 2.03
CA VAL A 164 -10.70 -3.19 0.61
C VAL A 164 -9.96 -4.49 0.34
N VAL A 165 -10.62 -5.44 -0.31
CA VAL A 165 -9.99 -6.73 -0.69
C VAL A 165 -9.76 -6.80 -2.19
N LEU A 166 -8.89 -7.73 -2.60
CA LEU A 166 -8.54 -7.91 -4.01
C LEU A 166 -9.77 -8.01 -4.92
N ASP A 167 -10.81 -8.73 -4.50
CA ASP A 167 -12.02 -8.91 -5.29
C ASP A 167 -12.76 -7.59 -5.55
N ASP A 168 -12.69 -6.64 -4.62
CA ASP A 168 -13.29 -5.31 -4.77
C ASP A 168 -12.65 -4.50 -5.92
N LEU A 169 -11.43 -4.85 -6.34
CA LEU A 169 -10.72 -4.17 -7.42
C LEU A 169 -11.26 -4.55 -8.82
N PHE A 170 -12.07 -5.59 -8.92
CA PHE A 170 -12.59 -6.14 -10.18
C PHE A 170 -14.12 -6.14 -10.27
N THR A 171 -14.77 -5.37 -9.41
CA THR A 171 -16.25 -5.22 -9.38
C THR A 171 -16.70 -3.87 -9.90
#